data_0b15a725b738ecce9e9fde7aa593b0ac
#
_entry.id   0b15a725b738ecce9e9fde7aa593b0ac
#
_cell.length_a   1.000
_cell.length_b   1.000
_cell.length_c   1.000
_cell.angle_alpha   90.00
_cell.angle_beta   90.00
_cell.angle_gamma   90.00
#
_symmetry.space_group_name_H-M   'P 1'
#
loop_
_entity.id
_entity.type
_entity.pdbx_description
1 polymer ?
#
loop_
_entity_poly.entity_id
_entity_poly.type
_entity_poly.pdbx_seq_one_letter_code
_entity_poly.pdbx_strand_id
1 'polypeptide(L)'
;TTAPLVPAVAADPAAIARGKYLVAIAGCNDCHTPGYFFGKPDMARFLGGSEVGFEIPGLGVFHGPNLTPDKATGLGDWTDAEIVAALQKGQRPDGRVLAPIMPWHAFAHLTKQDVGGIVAYLRSLPAVAHKVPGPFGPAEPPTSFVMKIVPPSAK
;
A
#
# COMPACT_ATOMS: atom_id res chain seq x y z
N THR A 1 12.20 -14.60 -35.20
CA THR A 1 11.52 -15.49 -34.23
C THR A 1 10.73 -14.65 -33.25
N THR A 2 9.45 -14.44 -33.56
CA THR A 2 8.51 -13.79 -32.65
C THR A 2 8.14 -14.79 -31.54
N ALA A 3 8.46 -14.47 -30.30
CA ALA A 3 7.99 -15.23 -29.15
C ALA A 3 6.45 -15.17 -29.09
N PRO A 4 5.76 -16.28 -28.80
CA PRO A 4 4.32 -16.26 -28.68
C PRO A 4 3.93 -15.38 -27.48
N LEU A 5 3.02 -14.41 -27.72
CA LEU A 5 2.33 -13.67 -26.67
C LEU A 5 1.51 -14.71 -25.87
N VAL A 6 1.96 -15.02 -24.66
CA VAL A 6 1.15 -15.77 -23.72
C VAL A 6 -0.04 -14.85 -23.37
N PRO A 7 -1.28 -15.27 -23.63
CA PRO A 7 -2.43 -14.45 -23.23
C PRO A 7 -2.38 -14.25 -21.73
N ALA A 8 -2.52 -13.00 -21.29
CA ALA A 8 -2.67 -12.70 -19.87
C ALA A 8 -3.87 -13.50 -19.36
N VAL A 9 -3.64 -14.40 -18.41
CA VAL A 9 -4.71 -15.12 -17.75
C VAL A 9 -5.57 -14.07 -17.08
N ALA A 10 -6.81 -13.91 -17.57
CA ALA A 10 -7.76 -13.00 -16.95
C ALA A 10 -7.90 -13.39 -15.47
N ALA A 11 -7.73 -12.41 -14.58
CA ALA A 11 -7.81 -12.69 -13.14
C ALA A 11 -9.20 -13.27 -12.81
N ASP A 12 -9.21 -14.34 -12.03
CA ASP A 12 -10.44 -15.02 -11.59
C ASP A 12 -11.38 -14.03 -10.87
N PRO A 13 -12.62 -13.81 -11.34
CA PRO A 13 -13.57 -12.91 -10.69
C PRO A 13 -13.83 -13.24 -9.22
N ALA A 14 -13.80 -14.52 -8.84
CA ALA A 14 -13.97 -14.94 -7.46
C ALA A 14 -12.78 -14.53 -6.59
N ALA A 15 -11.56 -14.63 -7.11
CA ALA A 15 -10.36 -14.15 -6.44
C ALA A 15 -10.39 -12.63 -6.25
N ILE A 16 -10.81 -11.87 -7.27
CA ILE A 16 -10.98 -10.41 -7.20
C ILE A 16 -12.01 -10.05 -6.13
N ALA A 17 -13.17 -10.71 -6.11
CA ALA A 17 -14.21 -10.45 -5.12
C ALA A 17 -13.74 -10.75 -3.69
N ARG A 18 -13.00 -11.85 -3.49
CA ARG A 18 -12.38 -12.17 -2.21
C ARG A 18 -11.36 -11.13 -1.78
N GLY A 19 -10.49 -10.70 -2.71
CA GLY A 19 -9.50 -9.65 -2.47
C GLY A 19 -10.15 -8.31 -2.10
N LYS A 20 -11.20 -7.92 -2.81
CA LYS A 20 -11.98 -6.72 -2.48
C LYS A 20 -12.51 -6.75 -1.05
N TYR A 21 -13.10 -7.86 -0.64
CA TYR A 21 -13.57 -8.04 0.73
C TYR A 21 -12.43 -7.92 1.75
N LEU A 22 -11.31 -8.59 1.52
CA LEU A 22 -10.16 -8.57 2.42
C LEU A 22 -9.54 -7.18 2.54
N VAL A 23 -9.38 -6.47 1.43
CA VAL A 23 -8.88 -5.08 1.41
C VAL A 23 -9.81 -4.16 2.21
N ALA A 24 -11.13 -4.37 2.13
CA ALA A 24 -12.09 -3.58 2.88
C ALA A 24 -12.00 -3.83 4.39
N ILE A 25 -12.01 -5.11 4.82
CA ILE A 25 -11.99 -5.44 6.26
C ILE A 25 -10.62 -5.21 6.90
N ALA A 26 -9.53 -5.27 6.13
CA ALA A 26 -8.19 -4.96 6.61
C ALA A 26 -7.92 -3.46 6.72
N GLY A 27 -8.84 -2.61 6.29
CA GLY A 27 -8.71 -1.16 6.39
C GLY A 27 -7.61 -0.56 5.51
N CYS A 28 -7.26 -1.17 4.39
CA CYS A 28 -6.22 -0.65 3.50
C CYS A 28 -6.51 0.79 3.05
N ASN A 29 -7.80 1.11 2.84
CA ASN A 29 -8.27 2.44 2.49
C ASN A 29 -7.83 3.53 3.49
N ASP A 30 -7.76 3.20 4.76
CA ASP A 30 -7.51 4.15 5.83
C ASP A 30 -6.13 4.82 5.68
N CYS A 31 -5.12 4.03 5.37
CA CYS A 31 -3.74 4.49 5.21
C CYS A 31 -3.32 4.72 3.76
N HIS A 32 -4.11 4.26 2.77
CA HIS A 32 -3.70 4.28 1.36
C HIS A 32 -4.61 5.10 0.44
N THR A 33 -5.59 5.84 0.97
CA THR A 33 -6.45 6.72 0.17
C THR A 33 -6.30 8.17 0.63
N PRO A 34 -6.09 9.13 -0.29
CA PRO A 34 -5.99 10.54 0.07
C PRO A 34 -7.26 11.03 0.76
N GLY A 35 -7.11 11.95 1.71
CA GLY A 35 -8.23 12.59 2.40
C GLY A 35 -8.87 11.77 3.52
N TYR A 36 -8.52 10.49 3.69
CA TYR A 36 -9.12 9.63 4.71
C TYR A 36 -9.02 10.24 6.11
N PHE A 37 -7.82 10.65 6.52
CA PHE A 37 -7.59 11.21 7.85
C PHE A 37 -8.21 12.60 8.08
N PHE A 38 -8.69 13.23 7.03
CA PHE A 38 -9.46 14.47 7.10
C PHE A 38 -10.99 14.23 7.04
N GLY A 39 -11.42 12.96 7.14
CA GLY A 39 -12.83 12.58 7.11
C GLY A 39 -13.49 12.68 5.73
N LYS A 40 -12.71 12.87 4.68
CA LYS A 40 -13.19 13.02 3.29
C LYS A 40 -12.30 12.26 2.33
N PRO A 41 -12.38 10.90 2.31
CA PRO A 41 -11.57 10.10 1.39
C PRO A 41 -11.90 10.44 -0.07
N ASP A 42 -10.84 10.65 -0.85
CA ASP A 42 -10.96 10.89 -2.29
C ASP A 42 -11.11 9.55 -3.03
N MET A 43 -12.35 9.17 -3.28
CA MET A 43 -12.66 7.89 -3.93
C MET A 43 -12.28 7.85 -5.41
N ALA A 44 -12.02 8.99 -6.05
CA ALA A 44 -11.45 9.01 -7.40
C ALA A 44 -9.98 8.55 -7.41
N ARG A 45 -9.30 8.65 -6.27
CA ARG A 45 -7.95 8.16 -6.04
C ARG A 45 -7.90 7.04 -5.00
N PHE A 46 -8.95 6.20 -4.97
CA PHE A 46 -9.04 5.07 -4.04
C PHE A 46 -7.78 4.20 -4.10
N LEU A 47 -7.16 3.96 -2.94
CA LEU A 47 -5.89 3.26 -2.77
C LEU A 47 -4.70 3.88 -3.53
N GLY A 48 -4.81 5.13 -3.95
CA GLY A 48 -3.77 5.86 -4.68
C GLY A 48 -2.67 6.45 -3.81
N GLY A 49 -2.64 6.15 -2.52
CA GLY A 49 -1.65 6.64 -1.57
C GLY A 49 -2.15 7.81 -0.72
N SER A 50 -1.54 8.02 0.43
CA SER A 50 -1.94 9.05 1.39
C SER A 50 -0.96 10.22 1.42
N GLU A 51 -1.47 11.42 1.63
CA GLU A 51 -0.71 12.63 1.90
C GLU A 51 -0.32 12.80 3.38
N VAL A 52 -0.83 11.93 4.26
CA VAL A 52 -0.50 11.94 5.69
C VAL A 52 0.51 10.86 5.99
N GLY A 53 1.64 11.26 6.58
CA GLY A 53 2.68 10.35 7.03
C GLY A 53 2.54 9.98 8.50
N PHE A 54 3.18 8.90 8.89
CA PHE A 54 3.28 8.45 10.28
C PHE A 54 4.73 8.59 10.75
N GLU A 55 4.94 9.36 11.82
CA GLU A 55 6.25 9.45 12.45
C GLU A 55 6.47 8.25 13.35
N ILE A 56 7.52 7.49 13.04
CA ILE A 56 8.00 6.40 13.87
C ILE A 56 9.29 6.86 14.56
N PRO A 57 9.30 7.00 15.88
CA PRO A 57 10.47 7.50 16.60
C PRO A 57 11.75 6.72 16.25
N GLY A 58 12.80 7.45 15.88
CA GLY A 58 14.09 6.87 15.49
C GLY A 58 14.16 6.30 14.07
N LEU A 59 13.04 6.18 13.34
CA LEU A 59 13.01 5.66 11.97
C LEU A 59 12.68 6.73 10.92
N GLY A 60 11.80 7.67 11.23
CA GLY A 60 11.40 8.71 10.30
C GLY A 60 9.90 8.75 10.03
N VAL A 61 9.50 9.33 8.89
CA VAL A 61 8.10 9.50 8.49
C VAL A 61 7.79 8.67 7.26
N PHE A 62 6.74 7.86 7.35
CA PHE A 62 6.33 6.92 6.30
C PHE A 62 4.89 7.15 5.90
N HIS A 63 4.63 7.11 4.60
CA HIS A 63 3.29 7.28 4.03
C HIS A 63 2.79 5.95 3.48
N GLY A 64 1.47 5.74 3.54
CA GLY A 64 0.82 4.67 2.80
C GLY A 64 1.00 4.92 1.29
N PRO A 65 1.77 4.08 0.57
CA PRO A 65 2.04 4.31 -0.84
C PRO A 65 0.84 4.03 -1.74
N ASN A 66 0.97 4.40 -3.01
CA ASN A 66 0.02 4.10 -4.06
C ASN A 66 -0.02 2.58 -4.33
N LEU A 67 -1.16 1.96 -4.10
CA LEU A 67 -1.39 0.52 -4.31
C LEU A 67 -2.05 0.19 -5.66
N THR A 68 -2.36 1.21 -6.47
CA THR A 68 -2.94 1.01 -7.79
C THR A 68 -1.89 0.50 -8.80
N PRO A 69 -2.32 -0.08 -9.95
CA PRO A 69 -1.40 -0.60 -10.94
C PRO A 69 -0.76 0.48 -11.83
N ASP A 70 -0.61 1.71 -11.32
CA ASP A 70 0.18 2.73 -11.99
C ASP A 70 1.66 2.33 -12.01
N LYS A 71 2.29 2.38 -13.18
CA LYS A 71 3.67 1.91 -13.34
C LYS A 71 4.70 2.84 -12.70
N ALA A 72 4.48 4.14 -12.82
CA ALA A 72 5.44 5.13 -12.35
C ALA A 72 5.37 5.36 -10.84
N THR A 73 4.18 5.31 -10.25
CA THR A 73 3.95 5.74 -8.86
C THR A 73 3.30 4.68 -7.97
N GLY A 74 2.82 3.57 -8.54
CA GLY A 74 2.13 2.50 -7.84
C GLY A 74 2.82 1.14 -7.97
N LEU A 75 2.02 0.09 -8.05
CA LEU A 75 2.49 -1.30 -8.09
C LEU A 75 2.59 -1.87 -9.52
N GLY A 76 2.42 -1.03 -10.56
CA GLY A 76 2.32 -1.51 -11.95
C GLY A 76 3.50 -2.32 -12.44
N ASP A 77 4.70 -1.96 -12.04
CA ASP A 77 5.95 -2.64 -12.44
C ASP A 77 6.41 -3.72 -11.44
N TRP A 78 5.70 -3.88 -10.33
CA TRP A 78 5.99 -4.93 -9.37
C TRP A 78 5.47 -6.29 -9.87
N THR A 79 6.18 -7.35 -9.61
CA THR A 79 5.67 -8.72 -9.78
C THR A 79 4.67 -9.05 -8.66
N ASP A 80 3.82 -10.05 -8.91
CA ASP A 80 2.89 -10.54 -7.86
C ASP A 80 3.65 -11.07 -6.64
N ALA A 81 4.78 -11.73 -6.87
CA ALA A 81 5.64 -12.22 -5.78
C ALA A 81 6.21 -11.09 -4.92
N GLU A 82 6.56 -9.95 -5.51
CA GLU A 82 7.03 -8.77 -4.78
C GLU A 82 5.92 -8.13 -3.95
N ILE A 83 4.69 -8.06 -4.49
CA ILE A 83 3.53 -7.58 -3.73
C ILE A 83 3.25 -8.52 -2.54
N VAL A 84 3.28 -9.82 -2.74
CA VAL A 84 3.12 -10.82 -1.67
C VAL A 84 4.23 -10.67 -0.62
N ALA A 85 5.49 -10.48 -1.03
CA ALA A 85 6.60 -10.28 -0.11
C ALA A 85 6.44 -9.00 0.73
N ALA A 86 5.95 -7.91 0.14
CA ALA A 86 5.66 -6.69 0.87
C ALA A 86 4.53 -6.91 1.89
N LEU A 87 3.45 -7.59 1.51
CA LEU A 87 2.31 -7.85 2.39
C LEU A 87 2.65 -8.81 3.54
N GLN A 88 3.41 -9.87 3.29
CA GLN A 88 3.61 -10.94 4.27
C GLN A 88 4.97 -10.92 4.97
N LYS A 89 5.96 -10.23 4.42
CA LYS A 89 7.33 -10.15 4.97
C LYS A 89 7.81 -8.72 5.16
N GLY A 90 7.02 -7.73 4.78
CA GLY A 90 7.44 -6.34 4.84
C GLY A 90 8.59 -5.98 3.89
N GLN A 91 8.87 -6.79 2.88
CA GLN A 91 10.02 -6.60 1.99
C GLN A 91 9.60 -5.95 0.67
N ARG A 92 10.19 -4.80 0.36
CA ARG A 92 10.03 -4.12 -0.92
C ARG A 92 11.07 -4.59 -1.94
N PRO A 93 10.79 -4.45 -3.27
CA PRO A 93 11.75 -4.79 -4.32
C PRO A 93 13.08 -4.02 -4.23
N ASP A 94 13.05 -2.79 -3.69
CA ASP A 94 14.22 -1.94 -3.49
C ASP A 94 15.06 -2.33 -2.27
N GLY A 95 14.69 -3.40 -1.55
CA GLY A 95 15.37 -3.90 -0.35
C GLY A 95 14.95 -3.19 0.94
N ARG A 96 14.13 -2.13 0.88
CA ARG A 96 13.64 -1.47 2.08
C ARG A 96 12.60 -2.32 2.80
N VAL A 97 12.71 -2.42 4.12
CA VAL A 97 11.69 -3.04 4.97
C VAL A 97 10.60 -2.01 5.27
N LEU A 98 9.34 -2.43 5.20
CA LEU A 98 8.19 -1.58 5.51
C LEU A 98 8.22 -1.19 6.99
N ALA A 99 7.85 0.07 7.26
CA ALA A 99 7.69 0.56 8.62
C ALA A 99 6.62 -0.27 9.37
N PRO A 100 6.80 -0.52 10.69
CA PRO A 100 5.92 -1.42 11.45
C PRO A 100 4.48 -0.91 11.59
N ILE A 101 4.20 0.35 11.26
CA ILE A 101 2.84 0.87 11.18
C ILE A 101 2.01 0.14 10.11
N MET A 102 2.63 -0.32 9.03
CA MET A 102 2.03 -1.26 8.09
C MET A 102 2.04 -2.65 8.73
N PRO A 103 0.88 -3.26 9.01
CA PRO A 103 0.79 -4.46 9.86
C PRO A 103 1.13 -5.75 9.12
N TRP A 104 2.24 -5.80 8.41
CA TRP A 104 2.66 -6.96 7.63
C TRP A 104 2.88 -8.22 8.48
N HIS A 105 3.20 -8.07 9.77
CA HIS A 105 3.26 -9.21 10.70
C HIS A 105 1.90 -9.91 10.84
N ALA A 106 0.80 -9.15 10.89
CA ALA A 106 -0.54 -9.72 10.90
C ALA A 106 -0.87 -10.36 9.54
N PHE A 107 -0.50 -9.71 8.45
CA PHE A 107 -0.75 -10.22 7.09
C PHE A 107 0.11 -11.44 6.72
N ALA A 108 1.18 -11.71 7.47
CA ALA A 108 1.95 -12.96 7.35
C ALA A 108 1.08 -14.22 7.58
N HIS A 109 -0.04 -14.08 8.30
CA HIS A 109 -0.99 -15.15 8.55
C HIS A 109 -2.04 -15.37 7.45
N LEU A 110 -2.10 -14.51 6.44
CA LEU A 110 -2.98 -14.71 5.29
C LEU A 110 -2.66 -16.03 4.59
N THR A 111 -3.70 -16.76 4.21
CA THR A 111 -3.54 -17.94 3.38
C THR A 111 -3.01 -17.55 2.00
N LYS A 112 -2.42 -18.50 1.28
CA LYS A 112 -1.97 -18.30 -0.10
C LYS A 112 -3.11 -17.82 -1.00
N GLN A 113 -4.32 -18.37 -0.79
CA GLN A 113 -5.51 -17.98 -1.53
C GLN A 113 -5.91 -16.53 -1.23
N ASP A 114 -5.90 -16.13 0.04
CA ASP A 114 -6.30 -14.80 0.46
C ASP A 114 -5.34 -13.71 -0.04
N VAL A 115 -4.03 -13.92 0.14
CA VAL A 115 -3.05 -12.96 -0.37
C VAL A 115 -3.08 -12.88 -1.90
N GLY A 116 -3.30 -14.00 -2.59
CA GLY A 116 -3.49 -14.03 -4.04
C GLY A 116 -4.74 -13.25 -4.47
N GLY A 117 -5.83 -13.36 -3.72
CA GLY A 117 -7.05 -12.57 -3.93
C GLY A 117 -6.79 -11.06 -3.77
N ILE A 118 -6.06 -10.65 -2.74
CA ILE A 118 -5.66 -9.24 -2.56
C ILE A 118 -4.88 -8.75 -3.77
N VAL A 119 -3.86 -9.49 -4.23
CA VAL A 119 -3.06 -9.13 -5.41
C VAL A 119 -3.95 -8.99 -6.65
N ALA A 120 -4.83 -9.97 -6.89
CA ALA A 120 -5.77 -9.94 -8.02
C ALA A 120 -6.66 -8.70 -7.98
N TYR A 121 -7.17 -8.34 -6.81
CA TYR A 121 -7.99 -7.14 -6.65
C TYR A 121 -7.20 -5.85 -6.90
N LEU A 122 -6.00 -5.71 -6.31
CA LEU A 122 -5.16 -4.52 -6.54
C LEU A 122 -4.81 -4.35 -8.02
N ARG A 123 -4.54 -5.45 -8.73
CA ARG A 123 -4.30 -5.44 -10.18
C ARG A 123 -5.52 -5.02 -11.00
N SER A 124 -6.72 -5.25 -10.49
CA SER A 124 -7.99 -4.90 -11.16
C SER A 124 -8.40 -3.44 -11.00
N LEU A 125 -7.75 -2.69 -10.13
CA LEU A 125 -8.07 -1.29 -9.88
C LEU A 125 -7.66 -0.40 -11.07
N PRO A 126 -8.36 0.73 -11.28
CA PRO A 126 -7.87 1.77 -12.18
C PRO A 126 -6.51 2.29 -11.71
N ALA A 127 -5.59 2.51 -12.65
CA ALA A 127 -4.32 3.16 -12.35
C ALA A 127 -4.53 4.62 -11.95
N VAL A 128 -3.93 5.03 -10.85
CA VAL A 128 -3.94 6.42 -10.36
C VAL A 128 -2.50 6.93 -10.36
N ALA A 129 -2.20 7.93 -11.16
CA ALA A 129 -0.89 8.59 -11.15
C ALA A 129 -0.78 9.51 -9.94
N HIS A 130 -0.20 9.02 -8.86
CA HIS A 130 -0.02 9.78 -7.62
C HIS A 130 1.22 9.30 -6.87
N LYS A 131 2.23 10.17 -6.79
CA LYS A 131 3.43 9.92 -5.99
C LYS A 131 3.24 10.49 -4.60
N VAL A 132 3.28 9.63 -3.58
CA VAL A 132 3.25 10.08 -2.19
C VAL A 132 4.58 10.70 -1.77
N PRO A 133 4.57 11.63 -0.76
CA PRO A 133 5.81 12.17 -0.20
C PRO A 133 6.66 11.10 0.50
N GLY A 134 7.93 11.42 0.70
CA GLY A 134 8.86 10.61 1.49
C GLY A 134 9.29 9.28 0.86
N PRO A 135 9.75 8.31 1.69
CA PRO A 135 9.88 8.43 3.14
C PRO A 135 10.92 9.48 3.57
N PHE A 136 10.74 10.02 4.78
CA PHE A 136 11.67 10.97 5.37
C PHE A 136 12.45 10.29 6.50
N GLY A 137 13.76 10.50 6.53
CA GLY A 137 14.64 10.00 7.60
C GLY A 137 14.35 10.68 8.96
N PRO A 138 14.90 10.15 10.06
CA PRO A 138 14.61 10.63 11.42
C PRO A 138 15.06 12.08 11.68
N ALA A 139 16.05 12.59 10.93
CA ALA A 139 16.52 13.97 11.03
C ALA A 139 16.04 14.86 9.87
N GLU A 140 15.25 14.30 8.95
CA GLU A 140 14.77 14.98 7.75
C GLU A 140 13.40 15.60 8.00
N PRO A 141 13.22 16.93 7.81
CA PRO A 141 11.92 17.56 8.03
C PRO A 141 10.92 17.09 6.96
N PRO A 142 9.75 16.56 7.37
CA PRO A 142 8.72 16.17 6.42
C PRO A 142 8.07 17.39 5.77
N THR A 143 7.68 17.23 4.50
CA THR A 143 6.96 18.25 3.70
C THR A 143 5.47 17.96 3.59
N SER A 144 4.94 17.09 4.44
CA SER A 144 3.55 16.62 4.44
C SER A 144 2.94 16.76 5.83
N PHE A 145 1.62 16.54 5.91
CA PHE A 145 0.98 16.31 7.20
C PHE A 145 1.54 15.03 7.85
N VAL A 146 1.66 15.06 9.18
CA VAL A 146 2.24 13.95 9.94
C VAL A 146 1.37 13.63 11.14
N MET A 147 1.07 12.36 11.33
CA MET A 147 0.54 11.83 12.58
C MET A 147 1.69 11.33 13.44
N LYS A 148 1.71 11.73 14.69
CA LYS A 148 2.73 11.34 15.65
C LYS A 148 2.16 11.14 17.04
N ILE A 149 2.79 10.26 17.80
CA ILE A 149 2.48 10.09 19.22
C ILE A 149 3.22 11.17 19.98
N VAL A 150 2.48 11.94 20.76
CA VAL A 150 3.03 12.98 21.64
C VAL A 150 2.79 12.62 23.09
N PRO A 151 3.70 12.98 24.02
CA PRO A 151 3.45 12.81 25.45
C PRO A 151 2.27 13.67 25.90
N PRO A 152 1.58 13.29 26.99
CA PRO A 152 0.55 14.14 27.57
C PRO A 152 1.14 15.49 27.98
N SER A 153 0.37 16.56 27.80
CA SER A 153 0.77 17.89 28.27
C SER A 153 0.99 17.85 29.78
N ALA A 154 2.11 18.40 30.23
CA ALA A 154 2.31 18.61 31.66
C ALA A 154 1.16 19.50 32.18
N LYS A 155 0.50 19.08 33.27
CA LYS A 155 -0.50 19.89 33.97
C LYS A 155 0.18 20.98 34.77
#